data_d4cf48e10bb7f68a9b78064f55d56964
#
_entry.id   d4cf48e10bb7f68a9b78064f55d56964
#
_cell.length_a   1.000
_cell.length_b   1.000
_cell.length_c   1.000
_cell.angle_alpha   90.00
_cell.angle_beta   90.00
_cell.angle_gamma   90.00
#
_symmetry.space_group_name_H-M   'P 1'
#
loop_
_entity.id
_entity.type
_entity.pdbx_description
1 polymer ?
#
loop_
_entity_poly.entity_id
_entity_poly.type
_entity_poly.pdbx_seq_one_letter_code
_entity_poly.pdbx_strand_id
1 'polypeptide(L)'
;RLWPEAKLAIGPAIDKGFYYDIDMEHTLTPEDLGKIEKEMSRIVKENLPITKSVMPRQEAIEFFKAKNEDYKVELIQDLPEDAVISCYSQGDFIDLCAGPHVASTGKVKAFKLQSIAGAYWRGDEKNKMLQRIYGTAFEKKEELDAYLHLLEEAAKRDHRKLGKELGLFVI
;
A
#
# COMPACT_ATOMS: atom_id res chain seq x y z
N ARG A 1 0.81 13.17 3.04
CA ARG A 1 -0.01 14.26 3.59
C ARG A 1 -0.23 14.15 5.09
N LEU A 2 -0.59 12.97 5.61
CA LEU A 2 -0.91 12.79 7.05
C LEU A 2 0.34 12.73 7.93
N TRP A 3 1.35 12.02 7.48
CA TRP A 3 2.61 11.87 8.20
C TRP A 3 3.78 12.16 7.25
N PRO A 4 4.21 13.43 7.16
CA PRO A 4 5.26 13.82 6.23
C PRO A 4 6.62 13.16 6.49
N GLU A 5 6.89 12.76 7.74
CA GLU A 5 8.11 12.07 8.16
C GLU A 5 8.15 10.58 7.79
N ALA A 6 7.00 10.02 7.38
CA ALA A 6 6.92 8.60 7.02
C ALA A 6 7.78 8.30 5.79
N LYS A 7 8.54 7.21 5.85
CA LYS A 7 9.35 6.72 4.73
C LYS A 7 8.59 5.58 4.05
N LEU A 8 8.47 5.70 2.73
CA LEU A 8 7.76 4.71 1.92
C LEU A 8 8.74 3.64 1.43
N ALA A 9 8.40 2.38 1.60
CA ALA A 9 9.21 1.27 1.11
C ALA A 9 8.65 0.75 -0.22
N ILE A 10 7.88 -0.33 -0.18
CA ILE A 10 7.28 -0.91 -1.39
C ILE A 10 5.77 -1.11 -1.23
N GLY A 11 5.06 -1.06 -2.37
CA GLY A 11 3.61 -1.24 -2.39
C GLY A 11 3.16 -2.02 -3.61
N PRO A 12 3.49 -3.33 -3.71
CA PRO A 12 3.09 -4.12 -4.88
C PRO A 12 1.61 -4.46 -4.85
N ALA A 13 1.07 -4.71 -6.04
CA ALA A 13 -0.25 -5.30 -6.18
C ALA A 13 -0.16 -6.79 -5.84
N ILE A 14 -1.20 -7.30 -5.19
CA ILE A 14 -1.36 -8.72 -4.87
C ILE A 14 -2.70 -9.20 -5.40
N ASP A 15 -3.00 -10.51 -5.26
CA ASP A 15 -4.28 -11.04 -5.70
C ASP A 15 -5.43 -10.34 -4.96
N LYS A 16 -6.33 -9.72 -5.72
CA LYS A 16 -7.50 -8.96 -5.25
C LYS A 16 -7.19 -7.78 -4.33
N GLY A 17 -5.98 -7.21 -4.43
CA GLY A 17 -5.66 -6.07 -3.58
C GLY A 17 -4.25 -5.57 -3.74
N PHE A 18 -3.78 -4.95 -2.68
CA PHE A 18 -2.43 -4.39 -2.59
C PHE A 18 -1.99 -4.30 -1.14
N TYR A 19 -0.70 -4.10 -0.94
CA TYR A 19 -0.19 -3.66 0.35
C TYR A 19 0.85 -2.55 0.15
N TYR A 20 1.13 -1.83 1.22
CA TYR A 20 2.19 -0.83 1.23
C TYR A 20 2.93 -0.86 2.55
N ASP A 21 4.26 -0.92 2.49
CA ASP A 21 5.14 -0.94 3.65
C ASP A 21 5.64 0.48 3.94
N ILE A 22 5.49 0.90 5.18
CA ILE A 22 5.79 2.26 5.63
C ILE A 22 6.65 2.21 6.89
N ASP A 23 7.70 3.03 6.92
CA ASP A 23 8.54 3.23 8.09
C ASP A 23 8.19 4.59 8.71
N MET A 24 7.65 4.56 9.92
CA MET A 24 7.29 5.77 10.67
C MET A 24 7.31 5.47 12.17
N GLU A 25 7.53 6.52 12.97
CA GLU A 25 7.54 6.37 14.43
C GLU A 25 6.14 6.11 15.01
N HIS A 26 5.12 6.74 14.43
CA HIS A 26 3.74 6.55 14.86
C HIS A 26 3.28 5.11 14.55
N THR A 27 2.78 4.41 15.56
CA THR A 27 2.21 3.08 15.38
C THR A 27 0.77 3.21 14.85
N LEU A 28 0.54 2.68 13.65
CA LEU A 28 -0.77 2.72 13.01
C LEU A 28 -1.80 1.90 13.80
N THR A 29 -3.00 2.43 13.90
CA THR A 29 -4.15 1.78 14.54
C THR A 29 -5.28 1.62 13.53
N PRO A 30 -6.30 0.77 13.82
CA PRO A 30 -7.48 0.68 12.95
C PRO A 30 -8.18 2.02 12.71
N GLU A 31 -8.14 2.95 13.67
CA GLU A 31 -8.68 4.30 13.50
C GLU A 31 -7.90 5.09 12.45
N ASP A 32 -6.59 4.89 12.39
CA ASP A 32 -5.73 5.53 11.39
C ASP A 32 -6.09 5.08 9.97
N LEU A 33 -6.53 3.83 9.79
CA LEU A 33 -7.01 3.36 8.49
C LEU A 33 -8.19 4.20 7.99
N GLY A 34 -9.10 4.56 8.88
CA GLY A 34 -10.22 5.45 8.55
C GLY A 34 -9.76 6.84 8.12
N LYS A 35 -8.76 7.40 8.80
CA LYS A 35 -8.15 8.68 8.44
C LYS A 35 -7.49 8.63 7.06
N ILE A 36 -6.76 7.55 6.79
CA ILE A 36 -6.09 7.34 5.50
C ILE A 36 -7.12 7.22 4.38
N GLU A 37 -8.20 6.45 4.60
CA GLU A 37 -9.27 6.30 3.61
C GLU A 37 -9.95 7.63 3.28
N LYS A 38 -10.18 8.48 4.28
CA LYS A 38 -10.75 9.82 4.06
C LYS A 38 -9.83 10.68 3.19
N GLU A 39 -8.53 10.65 3.45
CA GLU A 39 -7.57 11.40 2.66
C GLU A 39 -7.43 10.83 1.25
N MET A 40 -7.46 9.51 1.10
CA MET A 40 -7.50 8.86 -0.21
C MET A 40 -8.74 9.28 -1.01
N SER A 41 -9.90 9.31 -0.37
CA SER A 41 -11.15 9.77 -1.00
C SER A 41 -11.05 11.22 -1.45
N ARG A 42 -10.40 12.07 -0.65
CA ARG A 42 -10.16 13.46 -1.02
C ARG A 42 -9.25 13.56 -2.24
N ILE A 43 -8.18 12.78 -2.30
CA ILE A 43 -7.27 12.72 -3.44
C ILE A 43 -8.02 12.25 -4.69
N VAL A 44 -8.87 11.25 -4.58
CA VAL A 44 -9.71 10.77 -5.70
C VAL A 44 -10.60 11.89 -6.23
N LYS A 45 -11.22 12.66 -5.33
CA LYS A 45 -12.07 13.81 -5.73
C LYS A 45 -11.29 14.94 -6.37
N GLU A 46 -10.04 15.13 -6.00
CA GLU A 46 -9.16 16.12 -6.64
C GLU A 46 -8.86 15.78 -8.10
N ASN A 47 -9.03 14.53 -8.48
CA ASN A 47 -8.80 14.04 -9.84
C ASN A 47 -7.45 14.46 -10.40
N LEU A 48 -6.39 14.22 -9.62
CA LEU A 48 -5.03 14.58 -10.00
C LEU A 48 -4.52 13.69 -11.14
N PRO A 49 -3.90 14.27 -12.17
CA PRO A 49 -3.30 13.45 -13.23
C PRO A 49 -2.12 12.66 -12.67
N ILE A 50 -2.01 11.41 -13.10
CA ILE A 50 -0.88 10.54 -12.75
C ILE A 50 0.02 10.48 -13.98
N THR A 51 1.22 11.04 -13.87
CA THR A 51 2.15 11.14 -14.97
C THR A 51 3.40 10.31 -14.74
N LYS A 52 3.82 9.61 -15.79
CA LYS A 52 5.06 8.83 -15.78
C LYS A 52 6.22 9.72 -16.18
N SER A 53 7.33 9.61 -15.46
CA SER A 53 8.59 10.23 -15.82
C SER A 53 9.71 9.22 -15.75
N VAL A 54 10.75 9.41 -16.55
CA VAL A 54 11.94 8.58 -16.56
C VAL A 54 13.12 9.44 -16.18
N MET A 55 13.93 8.96 -15.23
CA MET A 55 15.13 9.64 -14.76
C MET A 55 16.37 8.79 -14.96
N PRO A 56 17.53 9.40 -15.26
CA PRO A 56 18.81 8.70 -15.14
C PRO A 56 18.98 8.18 -13.70
N ARG A 57 19.63 7.03 -13.57
CA ARG A 57 19.81 6.36 -12.26
C ARG A 57 20.40 7.29 -11.20
N GLN A 58 21.45 7.99 -11.51
CA GLN A 58 22.12 8.90 -10.56
C GLN A 58 21.21 10.05 -10.14
N GLU A 59 20.47 10.62 -11.07
CA GLU A 59 19.50 11.67 -10.79
C GLU A 59 18.38 11.18 -9.87
N ALA A 60 17.86 9.99 -10.11
CA ALA A 60 16.84 9.38 -9.28
C ALA A 60 17.35 9.12 -7.85
N ILE A 61 18.57 8.62 -7.71
CA ILE A 61 19.20 8.40 -6.39
C ILE A 61 19.31 9.72 -5.62
N GLU A 62 19.81 10.76 -6.26
CA GLU A 62 19.95 12.09 -5.64
C GLU A 62 18.58 12.67 -5.26
N PHE A 63 17.60 12.52 -6.13
CA PHE A 63 16.23 12.99 -5.88
C PHE A 63 15.62 12.36 -4.63
N PHE A 64 15.70 11.03 -4.51
CA PHE A 64 15.13 10.33 -3.34
C PHE A 64 15.97 10.53 -2.07
N LYS A 65 17.28 10.69 -2.18
CA LYS A 65 18.12 11.08 -1.04
C LYS A 65 17.72 12.44 -0.48
N ALA A 66 17.47 13.40 -1.33
CA ALA A 66 17.05 14.75 -0.93
C ALA A 66 15.70 14.73 -0.20
N LYS A 67 14.87 13.74 -0.46
CA LYS A 67 13.58 13.53 0.21
C LYS A 67 13.65 12.61 1.43
N ASN A 68 14.84 12.13 1.80
CA ASN A 68 15.04 11.15 2.86
C ASN A 68 14.30 9.82 2.65
N GLU A 69 14.10 9.44 1.39
CA GLU A 69 13.46 8.19 1.00
C GLU A 69 14.51 7.08 0.83
N ASP A 70 15.10 6.65 1.93
CA ASP A 70 16.23 5.72 1.96
C ASP A 70 15.90 4.36 1.32
N TYR A 71 14.68 3.87 1.51
CA TYR A 71 14.24 2.60 0.93
C TYR A 71 14.17 2.65 -0.60
N LYS A 72 13.77 3.80 -1.14
CA LYS A 72 13.74 4.01 -2.60
C LYS A 72 15.15 4.05 -3.19
N VAL A 73 16.07 4.71 -2.51
CA VAL A 73 17.48 4.74 -2.90
C VAL A 73 18.05 3.33 -2.96
N GLU A 74 17.82 2.53 -1.94
CA GLU A 74 18.28 1.15 -1.87
C GLU A 74 17.69 0.29 -3.00
N LEU A 75 16.41 0.44 -3.27
CA LEU A 75 15.75 -0.26 -4.37
C LEU A 75 16.36 0.09 -5.73
N ILE A 76 16.66 1.37 -5.96
CA ILE A 76 17.29 1.82 -7.21
C ILE A 76 18.70 1.23 -7.35
N GLN A 77 19.47 1.22 -6.26
CA GLN A 77 20.82 0.68 -6.24
C GLN A 77 20.87 -0.82 -6.57
N ASP A 78 19.83 -1.55 -6.21
CA ASP A 78 19.73 -2.98 -6.47
C ASP A 78 19.24 -3.33 -7.89
N LEU A 79 18.74 -2.36 -8.63
CA LEU A 79 18.33 -2.58 -10.01
C LEU A 79 19.56 -2.77 -10.92
N PRO A 80 19.44 -3.54 -12.02
CA PRO A 80 20.51 -3.65 -13.01
C PRO A 80 20.96 -2.28 -13.53
N GLU A 81 22.22 -2.15 -13.91
CA GLU A 81 22.77 -0.89 -14.39
C GLU A 81 22.06 -0.32 -15.62
N ASP A 82 21.53 -1.19 -16.47
CA ASP A 82 20.78 -0.83 -17.67
C ASP A 82 19.28 -0.65 -17.43
N ALA A 83 18.81 -0.80 -16.17
CA ALA A 83 17.41 -0.64 -15.85
C ALA A 83 16.95 0.81 -16.03
N VAL A 84 15.76 0.96 -16.61
CA VAL A 84 15.09 2.26 -16.73
C VAL A 84 14.44 2.59 -15.40
N ILE A 85 14.79 3.75 -14.84
CA ILE A 85 14.20 4.22 -13.58
C ILE A 85 12.99 5.06 -13.92
N SER A 86 11.79 4.53 -13.65
CA SER A 86 10.54 5.23 -13.89
C SER A 86 9.87 5.62 -12.58
N CYS A 87 9.23 6.79 -12.60
CA CYS A 87 8.49 7.34 -11.47
C CYS A 87 7.12 7.78 -11.93
N TYR A 88 6.16 7.72 -11.02
CA TYR A 88 4.82 8.21 -11.24
C TYR A 88 4.52 9.33 -10.26
N SER A 89 4.00 10.44 -10.77
CA SER A 89 3.67 11.60 -9.96
C SER A 89 2.19 11.94 -10.00
N GLN A 90 1.68 12.40 -8.88
CA GLN A 90 0.32 12.93 -8.73
C GLN A 90 0.39 14.11 -7.76
N GLY A 91 0.10 15.30 -8.25
CA GLY A 91 0.30 16.51 -7.46
C GLY A 91 1.75 16.65 -7.01
N ASP A 92 1.95 16.85 -5.73
CA ASP A 92 3.29 16.97 -5.12
C ASP A 92 3.92 15.62 -4.74
N PHE A 93 3.20 14.52 -4.93
CA PHE A 93 3.68 13.19 -4.62
C PHE A 93 4.32 12.52 -5.83
N ILE A 94 5.49 11.93 -5.62
CA ILE A 94 6.18 11.15 -6.64
C ILE A 94 6.70 9.85 -6.02
N ASP A 95 6.53 8.74 -6.72
CA ASP A 95 6.94 7.44 -6.25
C ASP A 95 7.65 6.65 -7.36
N LEU A 96 8.59 5.81 -6.95
CA LEU A 96 9.29 4.88 -7.83
C LEU A 96 8.37 3.72 -8.17
N CYS A 97 8.10 3.50 -9.46
CA CYS A 97 7.26 2.38 -9.88
C CYS A 97 7.49 2.05 -11.35
N ALA A 98 7.48 0.77 -11.69
CA ALA A 98 7.53 0.32 -13.07
C ALA A 98 6.22 0.56 -13.83
N GLY A 99 5.08 0.63 -13.12
CA GLY A 99 3.75 0.80 -13.68
C GLY A 99 3.21 -0.46 -14.37
N PRO A 100 2.15 -0.35 -15.14
CA PRO A 100 1.39 0.87 -15.46
C PRO A 100 0.48 1.32 -14.31
N HIS A 101 0.08 2.59 -14.37
CA HIS A 101 -0.89 3.19 -13.45
C HIS A 101 -2.07 3.77 -14.20
N VAL A 102 -3.18 4.01 -13.49
CA VAL A 102 -4.34 4.72 -14.05
C VAL A 102 -3.96 6.16 -14.41
N ALA A 103 -4.69 6.76 -15.34
CA ALA A 103 -4.35 8.10 -15.87
C ALA A 103 -4.57 9.23 -14.84
N SER A 104 -5.45 9.04 -13.86
CA SER A 104 -5.72 10.03 -12.81
C SER A 104 -6.25 9.37 -11.54
N THR A 105 -6.13 10.08 -10.43
CA THR A 105 -6.65 9.60 -9.14
C THR A 105 -8.17 9.44 -9.14
N GLY A 106 -8.88 10.23 -9.95
CA GLY A 106 -10.33 10.14 -10.09
C GLY A 106 -10.84 8.84 -10.69
N LYS A 107 -9.98 8.05 -11.31
CA LYS A 107 -10.34 6.73 -11.85
C LYS A 107 -10.34 5.62 -10.80
N VAL A 108 -9.77 5.87 -9.63
CA VAL A 108 -9.81 4.94 -8.50
C VAL A 108 -11.12 5.15 -7.75
N LYS A 109 -12.14 4.37 -8.09
CA LYS A 109 -13.51 4.59 -7.60
C LYS A 109 -13.89 3.77 -6.39
N ALA A 110 -13.36 2.57 -6.25
CA ALA A 110 -13.74 1.66 -5.18
C ALA A 110 -12.50 1.06 -4.53
N PHE A 111 -12.25 1.39 -3.27
CA PHE A 111 -11.14 0.85 -2.49
C PHE A 111 -11.55 0.73 -1.02
N LYS A 112 -10.84 -0.14 -0.30
CA LYS A 112 -11.01 -0.31 1.14
C LYS A 112 -9.68 -0.72 1.75
N LEU A 113 -9.28 -0.06 2.82
CA LEU A 113 -8.15 -0.50 3.65
C LEU A 113 -8.65 -1.57 4.62
N GLN A 114 -7.93 -2.67 4.73
CA GLN A 114 -8.41 -3.86 5.43
C GLN A 114 -7.73 -4.07 6.78
N SER A 115 -6.41 -4.03 6.81
CA SER A 115 -5.66 -4.41 8.00
C SER A 115 -4.26 -3.81 8.01
N ILE A 116 -3.64 -3.89 9.18
CA ILE A 116 -2.26 -3.47 9.44
C ILE A 116 -1.51 -4.68 9.99
N ALA A 117 -0.29 -4.91 9.52
CA ALA A 117 0.57 -5.95 10.03
C ALA A 117 2.02 -5.45 10.10
N GLY A 118 2.86 -6.14 10.87
CA GLY A 118 4.30 -5.92 10.85
C GLY A 118 4.96 -6.73 9.73
N ALA A 119 5.95 -6.16 9.08
CA ALA A 119 6.72 -6.86 8.05
C ALA A 119 8.15 -6.34 8.03
N TYR A 120 9.13 -7.25 8.06
CA TYR A 120 10.52 -6.86 7.98
C TYR A 120 10.89 -6.43 6.57
N TRP A 121 11.72 -5.38 6.47
CA TRP A 121 12.26 -4.93 5.19
C TRP A 121 12.96 -6.10 4.48
N ARG A 122 12.56 -6.38 3.25
CA ARG A 122 13.04 -7.50 2.41
C ARG A 122 12.82 -8.88 3.04
N GLY A 123 11.90 -9.00 3.98
CA GLY A 123 11.60 -10.27 4.63
C GLY A 123 12.68 -10.78 5.59
N ASP A 124 13.70 -9.97 5.89
CA ASP A 124 14.79 -10.34 6.76
C ASP A 124 14.59 -9.76 8.16
N GLU A 125 14.50 -10.63 9.16
CA GLU A 125 14.30 -10.26 10.57
C GLU A 125 15.42 -9.38 11.15
N LYS A 126 16.59 -9.34 10.51
CA LYS A 126 17.69 -8.44 10.88
C LYS A 126 17.46 -7.01 10.45
N ASN A 127 16.58 -6.80 9.48
CA ASN A 127 16.20 -5.48 9.00
C ASN A 127 15.10 -4.88 9.87
N LYS A 128 14.85 -3.59 9.68
CA LYS A 128 13.82 -2.87 10.41
C LYS A 128 12.43 -3.44 10.10
N MET A 129 11.60 -3.56 11.13
CA MET A 129 10.20 -3.90 10.98
C MET A 129 9.42 -2.69 10.52
N LEU A 130 8.74 -2.83 9.38
CA LEU A 130 7.88 -1.82 8.80
C LEU A 130 6.42 -2.10 9.12
N GLN A 131 5.58 -1.11 8.94
CA GLN A 131 4.13 -1.26 9.09
C GLN A 131 3.53 -1.50 7.71
N ARG A 132 2.84 -2.62 7.54
CA ARG A 132 2.22 -3.02 6.29
C ARG A 132 0.73 -2.78 6.35
N ILE A 133 0.24 -1.95 5.43
CA ILE A 133 -1.18 -1.70 5.27
C ILE A 133 -1.69 -2.55 4.10
N TYR A 134 -2.71 -3.37 4.36
CA TYR A 134 -3.39 -4.14 3.32
C TYR A 134 -4.65 -3.42 2.88
N GLY A 135 -4.91 -3.44 1.58
CA GLY A 135 -6.12 -2.87 1.03
C GLY A 135 -6.58 -3.62 -0.21
N THR A 136 -7.76 -3.30 -0.67
CA THR A 136 -8.32 -3.83 -1.90
C THR A 136 -8.91 -2.69 -2.72
N ALA A 137 -8.93 -2.87 -4.05
CA ALA A 137 -9.50 -1.90 -4.98
C ALA A 137 -10.15 -2.61 -6.16
N PHE A 138 -11.28 -2.07 -6.60
CA PHE A 138 -12.05 -2.59 -7.73
C PHE A 138 -12.48 -1.43 -8.63
N GLU A 139 -12.82 -1.74 -9.87
CA GLU A 139 -13.31 -0.72 -10.81
C GLU A 139 -14.68 -0.20 -10.42
N LYS A 140 -15.52 -1.05 -9.86
CA LYS A 140 -16.90 -0.72 -9.46
C LYS A 140 -17.13 -0.96 -7.98
N LYS A 141 -17.93 -0.07 -7.38
CA LYS A 141 -18.27 -0.18 -5.96
C LYS A 141 -19.04 -1.48 -5.66
N GLU A 142 -19.89 -1.94 -6.56
CA GLU A 142 -20.64 -3.18 -6.41
C GLU A 142 -19.69 -4.39 -6.28
N GLU A 143 -18.60 -4.41 -7.04
CA GLU A 143 -17.59 -5.46 -6.97
C GLU A 143 -16.87 -5.45 -5.62
N LEU A 144 -16.55 -4.25 -5.11
CA LEU A 144 -15.95 -4.09 -3.79
C LEU A 144 -16.89 -4.58 -2.70
N ASP A 145 -18.16 -4.16 -2.73
CA ASP A 145 -19.15 -4.55 -1.73
C ASP A 145 -19.37 -6.07 -1.71
N ALA A 146 -19.44 -6.69 -2.89
CA ALA A 146 -19.55 -8.14 -3.02
C ALA A 146 -18.34 -8.88 -2.42
N TYR A 147 -17.14 -8.39 -2.68
CA TYR A 147 -15.91 -8.96 -2.12
C TYR A 147 -15.86 -8.85 -0.61
N LEU A 148 -16.18 -7.68 -0.05
CA LEU A 148 -16.22 -7.47 1.40
C LEU A 148 -17.27 -8.37 2.08
N HIS A 149 -18.41 -8.57 1.44
CA HIS A 149 -19.46 -9.47 1.93
C HIS A 149 -18.96 -10.92 1.95
N LEU A 150 -18.26 -11.37 0.92
CA LEU A 150 -17.63 -12.68 0.89
C LEU A 150 -16.62 -12.88 2.02
N LEU A 151 -15.83 -11.87 2.33
CA LEU A 151 -14.87 -11.93 3.44
C LEU A 151 -15.57 -12.03 4.79
N GLU A 152 -16.65 -11.28 5.00
CA GLU A 152 -17.45 -11.37 6.23
C GLU A 152 -18.04 -12.75 6.40
N GLU A 153 -18.60 -13.35 5.36
CA GLU A 153 -19.17 -14.69 5.41
C GLU A 153 -18.13 -15.77 5.68
N ALA A 154 -16.93 -15.64 5.07
CA ALA A 154 -15.83 -16.55 5.34
C ALA A 154 -15.38 -16.48 6.81
N ALA A 155 -15.29 -15.29 7.37
CA ALA A 155 -14.95 -15.08 8.79
C ALA A 155 -16.01 -15.70 9.72
N LYS A 156 -17.29 -15.55 9.39
CA LYS A 156 -18.38 -16.15 10.16
C LYS A 156 -18.33 -17.69 10.12
N ARG A 157 -18.01 -18.27 8.96
CA ARG A 157 -17.85 -19.74 8.84
C ARG A 157 -16.70 -20.25 9.68
N ASP A 158 -15.56 -19.56 9.69
CA ASP A 158 -14.40 -19.93 10.48
C ASP A 158 -14.72 -19.87 11.98
N HIS A 159 -15.42 -18.85 12.43
CA HIS A 159 -15.87 -18.75 13.82
C HIS A 159 -16.85 -19.88 14.21
N ARG A 160 -17.76 -20.22 13.34
CA ARG A 160 -18.70 -21.36 13.57
C ARG A 160 -17.95 -22.68 13.67
N LYS A 161 -16.97 -22.90 12.81
CA LYS A 161 -16.13 -24.10 12.82
C LYS A 161 -15.35 -24.21 14.12
N LEU A 162 -14.68 -23.14 14.54
CA LEU A 162 -13.95 -23.08 15.81
C LEU A 162 -14.87 -23.31 17.00
N GLY A 163 -16.06 -22.73 17.01
CA GLY A 163 -17.05 -22.93 18.05
C GLY A 163 -17.51 -24.40 18.17
N LYS A 164 -17.70 -25.10 17.08
CA LYS A 164 -18.01 -26.51 17.06
C LYS A 164 -16.84 -27.37 17.55
N GLU A 165 -15.63 -27.08 17.12
CA GLU A 165 -14.44 -27.81 17.56
C GLU A 165 -14.20 -27.63 19.07
N LEU A 166 -14.34 -26.41 19.59
CA LEU A 166 -14.23 -26.13 21.01
C LEU A 166 -15.36 -26.79 21.82
N GLY A 167 -16.56 -26.85 21.29
CA GLY A 167 -17.70 -27.54 21.92
C GLY A 167 -17.50 -29.04 22.08
N LEU A 168 -16.70 -29.66 21.22
CA LEU A 168 -16.35 -31.10 21.33
C LEU A 168 -15.38 -31.41 22.47
N PHE A 169 -14.66 -30.41 22.98
CA PHE A 169 -13.68 -30.57 24.07
C PHE A 169 -14.20 -30.22 25.46
N VAL A 170 -15.46 -29.82 25.59
CA VAL A 170 -16.08 -29.36 26.86
C VAL A 170 -16.97 -30.42 27.51
N ILE A 171 -16.88 -31.68 27.11
CA ILE A 171 -17.64 -32.78 27.71
C ILE A 171 -16.83 -33.42 28.83
#